data_a2c819d42509eca627a8fd5d5092c476
#
_entry.id   a2c819d42509eca627a8fd5d5092c476
#
_cell.length_a   1.000
_cell.length_b   1.000
_cell.length_c   1.000
_cell.angle_alpha   90.00
_cell.angle_beta   90.00
_cell.angle_gamma   90.00
#
_symmetry.space_group_name_H-M   'P 1'
#
loop_
_entity.id
_entity.type
_entity.pdbx_description
1 polymer ?
#
loop_
_entity_poly.entity_id
_entity_poly.type
_entity_poly.pdbx_seq_one_letter_code
_entity_poly.pdbx_strand_id
1 'polypeptide(L)'
;MIVREFVVAEGREEDFKKVFGLEGIWSELLRRSAEYLGTDCRLEAEAERRFRVLDYWLSHESFEDFRRQYQLEYEKFSRLIAIEGLIERETLLGSFYRGDSDFDEGIDLVPS
;
A
#
# COMPACT_ATOMS: atom_id res chain seq x y z
N MET A 1 -3.39 7.85 -5.46
CA MET A 1 -3.04 6.42 -5.45
C MET A 1 -1.58 6.26 -5.06
N ILE A 2 -1.34 5.42 -4.08
CA ILE A 2 0.01 5.09 -3.65
C ILE A 2 0.27 3.65 -4.06
N VAL A 3 1.37 3.42 -4.79
CA VAL A 3 1.71 2.11 -5.30
C VAL A 3 2.99 1.61 -4.64
N ARG A 4 2.91 0.48 -3.97
CA ARG A 4 4.07 -0.18 -3.36
C ARG A 4 4.21 -1.58 -3.91
N GLU A 5 5.45 -2.03 -4.03
CA GLU A 5 5.76 -3.39 -4.42
C GLU A 5 6.41 -4.11 -3.25
N PHE A 6 5.94 -5.32 -3.01
CA PHE A 6 6.46 -6.15 -1.93
C PHE A 6 6.97 -7.47 -2.49
N VAL A 7 8.12 -7.88 -2.01
CA VAL A 7 8.56 -9.27 -2.18
C VAL A 7 8.30 -9.98 -0.86
N VAL A 8 7.42 -10.96 -0.90
CA VAL A 8 6.95 -11.67 0.29
C VAL A 8 7.88 -12.84 0.59
N ALA A 9 8.10 -13.11 1.87
CA ALA A 9 8.92 -14.24 2.30
C ALA A 9 8.31 -15.55 1.79
N GLU A 10 9.17 -16.49 1.44
CA GLU A 10 8.75 -17.79 0.90
C GLU A 10 7.79 -18.50 1.85
N GLY A 11 6.69 -18.97 1.32
CA GLY A 11 5.67 -19.68 2.08
C GLY A 11 4.74 -18.79 2.91
N ARG A 12 4.90 -17.46 2.82
CA ARG A 12 4.10 -16.53 3.61
C ARG A 12 3.09 -15.74 2.76
N GLU A 13 2.82 -16.19 1.55
CA GLU A 13 1.93 -15.47 0.62
C GLU A 13 0.52 -15.33 1.16
N GLU A 14 -0.02 -16.38 1.77
CA GLU A 14 -1.37 -16.33 2.33
C GLU A 14 -1.45 -15.38 3.53
N ASP A 15 -0.41 -15.36 4.36
CA ASP A 15 -0.35 -14.45 5.49
C ASP A 15 -0.28 -13.00 5.00
N PHE A 16 0.47 -12.76 3.93
CA PHE A 16 0.55 -11.45 3.31
C PHE A 16 -0.84 -10.97 2.85
N LYS A 17 -1.60 -11.84 2.22
CA LYS A 17 -2.94 -11.51 1.73
C LYS A 17 -3.90 -11.18 2.87
N LYS A 18 -3.75 -11.83 4.01
CA LYS A 18 -4.56 -11.53 5.20
C LYS A 18 -4.29 -10.14 5.74
N VAL A 19 -3.09 -9.62 5.53
CA VAL A 19 -2.70 -8.29 5.99
C VAL A 19 -3.05 -7.23 4.94
N PHE A 20 -2.60 -7.41 3.72
CA PHE A 20 -2.68 -6.39 2.68
C PHE A 20 -3.74 -6.65 1.62
N GLY A 21 -4.43 -7.76 1.68
CA GLY A 21 -5.49 -8.05 0.74
C GLY A 21 -6.76 -7.28 1.01
N LEU A 22 -7.76 -7.55 0.22
CA LEU A 22 -9.08 -6.93 0.37
C LEU A 22 -9.60 -7.25 1.78
N GLU A 23 -10.04 -6.24 2.48
CA GLU A 23 -10.52 -6.36 3.86
C GLU A 23 -9.48 -6.90 4.85
N GLY A 24 -8.21 -6.77 4.52
CA GLY A 24 -7.14 -7.15 5.43
C GLY A 24 -6.92 -6.14 6.55
N ILE A 25 -5.97 -6.48 7.41
CA ILE A 25 -5.64 -5.64 8.58
C ILE A 25 -5.21 -4.23 8.17
N TRP A 26 -4.46 -4.12 7.08
CA TRP A 26 -4.01 -2.83 6.54
C TRP A 26 -5.19 -1.95 6.13
N SER A 27 -6.12 -2.51 5.36
CA SER A 27 -7.32 -1.77 4.95
C SER A 27 -8.17 -1.34 6.14
N GLU A 28 -8.24 -2.18 7.15
CA GLU A 28 -8.98 -1.87 8.37
C GLU A 28 -8.41 -0.64 9.07
N LEU A 29 -7.09 -0.54 9.12
CA LEU A 29 -6.44 0.64 9.69
C LEU A 29 -6.74 1.89 8.87
N LEU A 30 -6.61 1.80 7.55
CA LEU A 30 -6.80 2.94 6.66
C LEU A 30 -8.26 3.44 6.64
N ARG A 31 -9.21 2.54 6.87
CA ARG A 31 -10.64 2.92 6.90
C ARG A 31 -11.01 3.86 8.03
N ARG A 32 -10.11 4.13 8.94
CA ARG A 32 -10.33 5.14 9.98
C ARG A 32 -10.43 6.54 9.38
N SER A 33 -9.90 6.73 8.17
CA SER A 33 -10.09 7.98 7.43
C SER A 33 -11.27 7.85 6.49
N ALA A 34 -12.16 8.84 6.52
CA ALA A 34 -13.28 8.91 5.58
C ALA A 34 -12.82 9.17 4.15
N GLU A 35 -11.58 9.60 3.97
CA GLU A 35 -11.03 9.94 2.66
C GLU A 35 -10.23 8.81 2.02
N TYR A 36 -10.16 7.67 2.69
CA TYR A 36 -9.58 6.45 2.14
C TYR A 36 -10.61 5.79 1.22
N LEU A 37 -10.20 5.44 0.01
CA LEU A 37 -11.10 4.92 -1.02
C LEU A 37 -10.99 3.41 -1.24
N GLY A 38 -9.94 2.79 -0.75
CA GLY A 38 -9.78 1.34 -0.87
C GLY A 38 -8.37 0.92 -1.20
N THR A 39 -8.14 -0.39 -1.17
CA THR A 39 -6.85 -1.00 -1.48
C THR A 39 -7.06 -2.13 -2.47
N ASP A 40 -6.16 -2.22 -3.44
CA ASP A 40 -6.10 -3.33 -4.37
C ASP A 40 -4.76 -4.03 -4.18
N CYS A 41 -4.78 -5.36 -4.13
CA CYS A 41 -3.58 -6.17 -3.93
C CYS A 41 -3.46 -7.13 -5.10
N ARG A 42 -2.39 -7.02 -5.87
CA ARG A 42 -2.20 -7.78 -7.10
C ARG A 42 -0.91 -8.59 -7.05
N LEU A 43 -1.02 -9.86 -7.40
CA LEU A 43 0.15 -10.70 -7.61
C LEU A 43 0.73 -10.41 -9.00
N GLU A 44 2.03 -10.19 -9.08
CA GLU A 44 2.69 -10.02 -10.36
C GLU A 44 2.70 -11.36 -11.11
N ALA A 45 2.32 -11.33 -12.38
CA ALA A 45 2.10 -12.55 -13.17
C ALA A 45 3.35 -13.41 -13.34
N GLU A 46 4.52 -12.81 -13.32
CA GLU A 46 5.77 -13.54 -13.61
C GLU A 46 6.64 -13.76 -12.38
N ALA A 47 6.14 -13.44 -11.18
CA ALA A 47 6.93 -13.55 -9.96
C ALA A 47 6.05 -14.01 -8.81
N GLU A 48 6.23 -15.23 -8.36
CA GLU A 48 5.35 -15.89 -7.40
C GLU A 48 5.15 -15.16 -6.07
N ARG A 49 6.15 -14.38 -5.65
CA ARG A 49 6.11 -13.74 -4.33
C ARG A 49 6.11 -12.22 -4.41
N ARG A 50 5.87 -11.67 -5.58
CA ARG A 50 5.87 -10.24 -5.78
C ARG A 50 4.46 -9.71 -5.91
N PHE A 51 4.11 -8.80 -5.01
CA PHE A 51 2.78 -8.21 -4.96
C PHE A 51 2.87 -6.71 -5.12
N ARG A 52 1.87 -6.13 -5.78
CA ARG A 52 1.66 -4.69 -5.78
C ARG A 52 0.44 -4.37 -4.94
N VAL A 53 0.61 -3.41 -4.05
CA VAL A 53 -0.48 -2.92 -3.21
C VAL A 53 -0.75 -1.49 -3.62
N LEU A 54 -1.97 -1.22 -4.04
CA LEU A 54 -2.42 0.08 -4.49
C LEU A 54 -3.43 0.61 -3.50
N ASP A 55 -3.04 1.69 -2.81
CA ASP A 55 -3.93 2.36 -1.86
C ASP A 55 -4.51 3.60 -2.50
N TYR A 56 -5.83 3.70 -2.52
CA TYR A 56 -6.55 4.80 -3.14
C TYR A 56 -7.01 5.78 -2.09
N TRP A 57 -6.62 7.04 -2.25
CA TRP A 57 -6.96 8.13 -1.36
C TRP A 57 -7.58 9.26 -2.16
N LEU A 58 -8.44 10.03 -1.51
CA LEU A 58 -9.08 11.17 -2.15
C LEU A 58 -8.05 12.18 -2.65
N SER A 59 -6.98 12.40 -1.87
CA SER A 59 -5.89 13.30 -2.25
C SER A 59 -4.63 12.90 -1.51
N HIS A 60 -3.50 13.45 -1.95
CA HIS A 60 -2.23 13.26 -1.23
C HIS A 60 -2.33 13.80 0.20
N GLU A 61 -2.98 14.94 0.35
CA GLU A 61 -3.19 15.58 1.64
C GLU A 61 -3.98 14.70 2.59
N SER A 62 -4.97 14.00 2.09
CA SER A 62 -5.77 13.05 2.88
C SER A 62 -4.90 11.97 3.50
N PHE A 63 -3.97 11.43 2.75
CA PHE A 63 -3.05 10.42 3.22
C PHE A 63 -2.09 10.99 4.28
N GLU A 64 -1.54 12.17 4.02
CA GLU A 64 -0.62 12.82 4.95
C GLU A 64 -1.32 13.13 6.28
N ASP A 65 -2.56 13.61 6.22
CA ASP A 65 -3.36 13.86 7.42
C ASP A 65 -3.61 12.58 8.21
N PHE A 66 -3.92 11.50 7.51
CA PHE A 66 -4.10 10.19 8.13
C PHE A 66 -2.82 9.76 8.86
N ARG A 67 -1.67 9.87 8.21
CA ARG A 67 -0.39 9.47 8.80
C ARG A 67 -0.07 10.27 10.05
N ARG A 68 -0.37 11.57 10.06
CA ARG A 68 -0.16 12.40 11.23
C ARG A 68 -1.10 12.02 12.36
N GLN A 69 -2.37 11.84 12.04
CA GLN A 69 -3.40 11.56 13.03
C GLN A 69 -3.22 10.18 13.67
N TYR A 70 -2.86 9.18 12.89
CA TYR A 70 -2.71 7.80 13.34
C TYR A 70 -1.26 7.32 13.33
N GLN A 71 -0.35 8.21 13.62
CA GLN A 71 1.09 7.91 13.57
C GLN A 71 1.48 6.73 14.44
N LEU A 72 0.96 6.66 15.65
CA LEU A 72 1.29 5.57 16.58
C LEU A 72 0.81 4.22 16.06
N GLU A 73 -0.41 4.16 15.56
CA GLU A 73 -0.99 2.94 15.00
C GLU A 73 -0.24 2.50 13.76
N TYR A 74 0.11 3.46 12.91
CA TYR A 74 0.86 3.18 11.70
C TYR A 74 2.24 2.60 12.02
N GLU A 75 2.95 3.19 12.96
CA GLU A 75 4.26 2.70 13.39
C GLU A 75 4.18 1.34 14.05
N LYS A 76 3.16 1.12 14.86
CA LYS A 76 2.93 -0.15 15.52
C LYS A 76 2.67 -1.25 14.49
N PHE A 77 1.86 -0.96 13.48
CA PHE A 77 1.59 -1.87 12.38
C PHE A 77 2.89 -2.23 11.65
N SER A 78 3.68 -1.23 11.30
CA SER A 78 4.95 -1.44 10.58
C SER A 78 5.91 -2.32 11.38
N ARG A 79 5.98 -2.13 12.70
CA ARG A 79 6.82 -2.95 13.58
C ARG A 79 6.34 -4.40 13.63
N LEU A 80 5.03 -4.60 13.71
CA LEU A 80 4.48 -5.96 13.74
C LEU A 80 4.80 -6.70 12.46
N ILE A 81 4.68 -6.05 11.33
CA ILE A 81 5.00 -6.65 10.03
C ILE A 81 6.49 -7.01 9.95
N ALA A 82 7.36 -6.16 10.46
CA ALA A 82 8.79 -6.42 10.49
C ALA A 82 9.14 -7.61 11.37
N ILE A 83 8.52 -7.71 12.54
CA ILE A 83 8.75 -8.81 13.49
C ILE A 83 8.30 -10.15 12.90
N GLU A 84 7.18 -10.14 12.17
CA GLU A 84 6.66 -11.38 11.56
C GLU A 84 7.54 -11.90 10.43
N GLY A 85 8.45 -11.10 9.91
CA GLY A 85 9.31 -11.52 8.80
C GLY A 85 8.55 -11.84 7.53
N LEU A 86 7.43 -11.18 7.32
CA LEU A 86 6.51 -11.44 6.22
C LEU A 86 7.03 -10.92 4.89
N ILE A 87 7.79 -9.84 4.93
CA ILE A 87 8.22 -9.11 3.74
C ILE A 87 9.74 -9.10 3.66
N GLU A 88 10.27 -9.55 2.51
CA GLU A 88 11.71 -9.50 2.22
C GLU A 88 12.14 -8.12 1.71
N ARG A 89 11.27 -7.48 0.94
CA ARG A 89 11.57 -6.17 0.35
C ARG A 89 10.29 -5.38 0.13
N GLU A 90 10.37 -4.10 0.40
CA GLU A 90 9.29 -3.16 0.11
C GLU A 90 9.85 -2.01 -0.70
N THR A 91 9.17 -1.64 -1.79
CA THR A 91 9.58 -0.55 -2.65
C THR A 91 8.38 0.36 -2.93
N LEU A 92 8.53 1.65 -2.67
CA LEU A 92 7.53 2.63 -3.07
C LEU A 92 7.73 2.92 -4.55
N LEU A 93 6.76 2.55 -5.38
CA LEU A 93 6.85 2.77 -6.82
C LEU A 93 6.41 4.18 -7.19
N GLY A 94 5.49 4.77 -6.44
CA GLY A 94 5.07 6.13 -6.68
C GLY A 94 3.79 6.52 -5.98
N SER A 95 3.50 7.81 -6.05
CA SER A 95 2.25 8.40 -5.56
C SER A 95 1.66 9.22 -6.69
N PHE A 96 0.42 8.90 -7.07
CA PHE A 96 -0.23 9.51 -8.24
C PHE A 96 -1.59 10.04 -7.83
N TYR A 97 -1.74 11.35 -7.86
CA TYR A 97 -3.00 12.00 -7.48
C TYR A 97 -3.44 12.94 -8.59
N ARG A 98 -4.73 12.90 -8.84
CA ARG A 98 -5.32 13.75 -9.85
C ARG A 98 -5.20 15.20 -9.42
N GLY A 99 -4.70 16.04 -10.30
CA GLY A 99 -4.54 17.46 -10.03
C GLY A 99 -3.16 17.87 -9.55
N ASP A 100 -2.28 16.93 -9.26
CA ASP A 100 -0.89 17.24 -8.94
C ASP A 100 -0.19 17.73 -10.19
N SER A 101 0.73 18.69 -10.02
CA SER A 101 1.46 19.23 -11.17
C SER A 101 2.30 18.16 -11.87
N ASP A 102 2.78 17.20 -11.12
CA ASP A 102 3.59 16.11 -11.66
C ASP A 102 2.73 14.98 -12.23
N PHE A 103 1.45 15.08 -12.06
CA PHE A 103 0.54 14.04 -12.50
C PHE A 103 0.59 13.82 -14.02
N ASP A 104 0.70 14.90 -14.78
CA ASP A 104 0.76 14.81 -16.24
C ASP A 104 1.94 13.98 -16.71
N GLU A 105 3.07 14.12 -16.04
CA GLU A 105 4.25 13.32 -16.32
C GLU A 105 4.06 11.89 -15.84
N GLY A 106 3.39 11.72 -14.70
CA GLY A 106 3.09 10.42 -14.16
C GLY A 106 2.17 9.60 -15.03
N ILE A 107 1.33 10.23 -15.82
CA ILE A 107 0.42 9.54 -16.72
C ILE A 107 1.18 8.67 -17.72
N ASP A 108 2.32 9.14 -18.16
CA ASP A 108 3.14 8.38 -19.11
C ASP A 108 3.66 7.08 -18.51
N LEU A 109 3.70 6.98 -17.19
CA LEU A 109 4.18 5.80 -16.49
C LEU A 109 3.06 4.83 -16.16
N VAL A 110 1.85 5.35 -16.05
CA VAL A 110 0.70 4.57 -15.58
C VAL A 110 0.29 3.45 -16.54
N PRO A 111 0.30 3.66 -17.86
CA PRO A 111 -0.18 2.63 -18.78
C PRO A 111 0.64 1.37 -18.83
N SER A 112 1.81 1.39 -18.29
CA SER A 112 2.71 0.23 -18.35
C SER A 112 2.28 -0.91 -17.44
#